data_1b598b8b5dc60daa17dc796a33757d93
#
_entry.id   1b598b8b5dc60daa17dc796a33757d93
#
_cell.length_a   1.000
_cell.length_b   1.000
_cell.length_c   1.000
_cell.angle_alpha   90.00
_cell.angle_beta   90.00
_cell.angle_gamma   90.00
#
_symmetry.space_group_name_H-M   'P 1'
#
loop_
_entity.id
_entity.type
_entity.pdbx_description
1 polymer ?
#
loop_
_entity_poly.entity_id
_entity_poly.type
_entity_poly.pdbx_seq_one_letter_code
_entity_poly.pdbx_strand_id
1 'polypeptide(L)'
;MIRPVRADERSALATLQSYLDAPVPELLASVGTVGSCLVSVDDADRPVGYVLAVGGSDTHLAELVVHPDYRREGRARALLRAVIDRAEPGTRVTLVVAVDNSPARSLYESVGFNTVERRPGFYADDPGASDDAVVYAYEIESD
;
A
#
# COMPACT_ATOMS: atom_id res chain seq x y z
N MET A 1 -6.23 13.94 -6.50
CA MET A 1 -5.47 14.61 -5.44
C MET A 1 -5.19 13.64 -4.30
N ILE A 2 -4.05 13.77 -3.64
CA ILE A 2 -3.67 12.90 -2.53
C ILE A 2 -3.45 13.75 -1.30
N ARG A 3 -3.98 13.30 -0.17
CA ARG A 3 -3.85 13.99 1.12
C ARG A 3 -3.90 12.99 2.27
N PRO A 4 -3.50 13.40 3.48
CA PRO A 4 -3.71 12.55 4.65
C PRO A 4 -5.19 12.28 4.89
N VAL A 5 -5.50 11.12 5.46
CA VAL A 5 -6.86 10.76 5.83
C VAL A 5 -7.37 11.67 6.96
N ARG A 6 -8.67 11.96 6.95
CA ARG A 6 -9.32 12.73 8.00
C ARG A 6 -9.99 11.80 9.01
N ALA A 7 -10.16 12.29 10.24
CA ALA A 7 -10.71 11.49 11.34
C ALA A 7 -12.12 10.96 11.04
N ASP A 8 -12.93 11.70 10.27
CA ASP A 8 -14.30 11.31 9.94
C ASP A 8 -14.40 10.40 8.71
N GLU A 9 -13.28 9.93 8.16
CA GLU A 9 -13.26 9.13 6.94
C GLU A 9 -13.03 7.64 7.18
N ARG A 10 -13.03 7.18 8.42
CA ARG A 10 -12.73 5.77 8.74
C ARG A 10 -13.72 4.80 8.10
N SER A 11 -15.01 5.14 8.06
CA SER A 11 -16.01 4.26 7.43
C SER A 11 -15.79 4.14 5.93
N ALA A 12 -15.38 5.22 5.26
CA ALA A 12 -15.05 5.19 3.85
C ALA A 12 -13.85 4.27 3.60
N LEU A 13 -12.83 4.32 4.46
CA LEU A 13 -11.65 3.44 4.33
C LEU A 13 -12.02 1.99 4.58
N ALA A 14 -12.88 1.70 5.54
CA ALA A 14 -13.34 0.33 5.81
C ALA A 14 -14.07 -0.26 4.59
N THR A 15 -14.87 0.56 3.90
CA THR A 15 -15.52 0.14 2.66
C THR A 15 -14.49 -0.18 1.58
N LEU A 16 -13.48 0.68 1.41
CA LEU A 16 -12.40 0.43 0.45
C LEU A 16 -11.61 -0.81 0.81
N GLN A 17 -11.36 -1.05 2.09
CA GLN A 17 -10.62 -2.22 2.55
C GLN A 17 -11.27 -3.53 2.13
N SER A 18 -12.59 -3.54 1.96
CA SER A 18 -13.32 -4.74 1.54
C SER A 18 -12.93 -5.24 0.14
N TYR A 19 -12.25 -4.41 -0.65
CA TYR A 19 -11.75 -4.82 -1.97
C TYR A 19 -10.38 -5.51 -1.91
N LEU A 20 -9.75 -5.58 -0.75
CA LEU A 20 -8.48 -6.29 -0.56
C LEU A 20 -8.73 -7.79 -0.38
N ASP A 21 -7.80 -8.61 -0.88
CA ASP A 21 -7.88 -10.07 -0.73
C ASP A 21 -7.62 -10.51 0.71
N ALA A 22 -6.75 -9.81 1.43
CA ALA A 22 -6.36 -10.14 2.79
C ALA A 22 -6.32 -8.88 3.66
N PRO A 23 -7.49 -8.28 3.96
CA PRO A 23 -7.52 -7.07 4.76
C PRO A 23 -7.15 -7.32 6.22
N VAL A 24 -6.55 -6.31 6.85
CA VAL A 24 -6.23 -6.34 8.28
C VAL A 24 -6.90 -5.15 8.96
N PRO A 25 -8.17 -5.29 9.39
CA PRO A 25 -8.94 -4.17 9.94
C PRO A 25 -8.26 -3.47 11.12
N GLU A 26 -7.48 -4.19 11.91
CA GLU A 26 -6.77 -3.65 13.07
C GLU A 26 -5.76 -2.58 12.65
N LEU A 27 -5.20 -2.67 11.44
CA LEU A 27 -4.24 -1.67 10.96
C LEU A 27 -4.92 -0.33 10.71
N LEU A 28 -6.14 -0.32 10.15
CA LEU A 28 -6.88 0.92 9.99
C LEU A 28 -7.22 1.55 11.33
N ALA A 29 -7.54 0.74 12.33
CA ALA A 29 -7.85 1.23 13.67
C ALA A 29 -6.63 1.87 14.35
N SER A 30 -5.42 1.52 13.92
CA SER A 30 -4.18 2.02 14.51
C SER A 30 -3.61 3.25 13.78
N VAL A 31 -4.28 3.75 12.75
CA VAL A 31 -3.82 4.93 12.03
C VAL A 31 -3.69 6.13 12.97
N GLY A 32 -2.57 6.83 12.87
CA GLY A 32 -2.26 7.95 13.74
C GLY A 32 -1.52 7.55 15.01
N THR A 33 -1.50 6.26 15.35
CA THR A 33 -0.76 5.74 16.51
C THR A 33 0.54 5.07 16.08
N VAL A 34 0.48 4.10 15.15
CA VAL A 34 1.64 3.35 14.67
C VAL A 34 1.85 3.45 13.17
N GLY A 35 0.96 4.13 12.47
CA GLY A 35 1.05 4.24 11.04
C GLY A 35 0.41 5.51 10.51
N SER A 36 0.51 5.69 9.20
CA SER A 36 -0.09 6.83 8.50
C SER A 36 -0.87 6.33 7.29
N CYS A 37 -1.87 7.11 6.87
CA CYS A 37 -2.70 6.77 5.74
C CYS A 37 -2.85 7.99 4.82
N LEU A 38 -2.53 7.80 3.54
CA LEU A 38 -2.80 8.79 2.50
C LEU A 38 -3.98 8.31 1.67
N VAL A 39 -4.86 9.23 1.31
CA VAL A 39 -6.03 8.92 0.49
C VAL A 39 -5.94 9.60 -0.86
N SER A 40 -6.43 8.90 -1.89
CA SER A 40 -6.69 9.46 -3.22
C SER A 40 -8.15 9.84 -3.24
N VAL A 41 -8.46 11.08 -3.60
CA VAL A 41 -9.82 11.61 -3.56
C VAL A 41 -10.33 11.96 -4.95
N ASP A 42 -11.66 11.89 -5.12
CA ASP A 42 -12.32 12.32 -6.35
C ASP A 42 -12.56 13.84 -6.34
N ASP A 43 -13.29 14.34 -7.35
CA ASP A 43 -13.57 15.77 -7.49
C ASP A 43 -14.44 16.32 -6.35
N ALA A 44 -15.16 15.46 -5.64
CA ALA A 44 -15.98 15.83 -4.49
C ALA A 44 -15.23 15.65 -3.16
N ASP A 45 -13.90 15.44 -3.21
CA ASP A 45 -13.03 15.26 -2.03
C ASP A 45 -13.38 13.99 -1.23
N ARG A 46 -13.89 12.95 -1.91
CA ARG A 46 -14.23 11.66 -1.27
C ARG A 46 -13.14 10.65 -1.50
N PRO A 47 -12.71 9.87 -0.48
CA PRO A 47 -11.70 8.84 -0.66
C PRO A 47 -12.16 7.76 -1.64
N VAL A 48 -11.34 7.50 -2.67
CA VAL A 48 -11.58 6.44 -3.65
C VAL A 48 -10.39 5.47 -3.71
N GLY A 49 -9.38 5.70 -2.90
CA GLY A 49 -8.24 4.81 -2.73
C GLY A 49 -7.42 5.25 -1.54
N TYR A 50 -6.58 4.35 -1.02
CA TYR A 50 -5.67 4.70 0.06
C TYR A 50 -4.42 3.83 0.05
N VAL A 51 -3.38 4.31 0.71
CA VAL A 51 -2.20 3.54 1.06
C VAL A 51 -1.99 3.66 2.57
N LEU A 52 -1.80 2.52 3.22
CA LEU A 52 -1.54 2.44 4.65
C LEU A 52 -0.08 2.09 4.87
N ALA A 53 0.64 2.96 5.56
CA ALA A 53 2.05 2.80 5.82
C ALA A 53 2.29 2.70 7.31
N VAL A 54 3.15 1.77 7.72
CA VAL A 54 3.56 1.59 9.11
C VAL A 54 5.08 1.59 9.16
N GLY A 55 5.65 1.95 10.29
CA GLY A 55 7.07 1.82 10.43
C GLY A 55 7.74 2.76 11.40
N GLY A 56 9.03 2.58 11.54
CA GLY A 56 9.94 3.41 12.27
C GLY A 56 10.86 4.15 11.31
N SER A 57 12.16 3.75 11.28
CA SER A 57 13.10 4.33 10.33
C SER A 57 12.75 3.96 8.89
N ASP A 58 12.47 2.69 8.63
CA ASP A 58 11.98 2.26 7.31
C ASP A 58 10.46 2.26 7.29
N THR A 59 9.87 2.47 6.11
CA THR A 59 8.42 2.50 5.92
C THR A 59 7.96 1.18 5.30
N HIS A 60 6.98 0.54 5.92
CA HIS A 60 6.38 -0.68 5.37
C HIS A 60 4.97 -0.36 4.87
N LEU A 61 4.70 -0.66 3.60
CA LEU A 61 3.37 -0.50 3.02
C LEU A 61 2.53 -1.72 3.38
N ALA A 62 1.54 -1.51 4.23
CA ALA A 62 0.70 -2.60 4.73
C ALA A 62 -0.48 -2.87 3.80
N GLU A 63 -1.09 -1.81 3.24
CA GLU A 63 -2.23 -1.94 2.35
C GLU A 63 -2.20 -0.85 1.28
N LEU A 64 -2.64 -1.22 0.07
CA LEU A 64 -2.83 -0.28 -1.04
C LEU A 64 -4.08 -0.73 -1.79
N VAL A 65 -5.07 0.14 -1.87
CA VAL A 65 -6.33 -0.18 -2.54
C VAL A 65 -6.86 1.02 -3.30
N VAL A 66 -7.46 0.75 -4.48
CA VAL A 66 -8.19 1.74 -5.27
C VAL A 66 -9.55 1.12 -5.61
N HIS A 67 -10.62 1.91 -5.40
CA HIS A 67 -11.98 1.48 -5.74
C HIS A 67 -12.03 1.03 -7.21
N PRO A 68 -12.71 -0.08 -7.53
CA PRO A 68 -12.73 -0.63 -8.89
C PRO A 68 -13.12 0.38 -9.97
N ASP A 69 -14.04 1.30 -9.69
CA ASP A 69 -14.50 2.29 -10.66
C ASP A 69 -13.48 3.38 -10.96
N TYR A 70 -12.40 3.46 -10.18
CA TYR A 70 -11.37 4.49 -10.30
C TYR A 70 -10.00 3.91 -10.67
N ARG A 71 -9.96 2.64 -11.06
CA ARG A 71 -8.73 1.99 -11.50
C ARG A 71 -8.36 2.44 -12.91
N ARG A 72 -7.09 2.17 -13.31
CA ARG A 72 -6.52 2.54 -14.62
C ARG A 72 -6.41 4.05 -14.84
N GLU A 73 -6.41 4.83 -13.75
CA GLU A 73 -6.22 6.28 -13.78
C GLU A 73 -4.87 6.71 -13.17
N GLY A 74 -4.02 5.75 -12.82
CA GLY A 74 -2.74 6.04 -12.19
C GLY A 74 -2.83 6.38 -10.70
N ARG A 75 -3.96 6.13 -10.04
CA ARG A 75 -4.15 6.50 -8.63
C ARG A 75 -3.25 5.69 -7.69
N ALA A 76 -3.11 4.37 -7.92
CA ALA A 76 -2.23 3.54 -7.11
C ALA A 76 -0.77 3.98 -7.24
N ARG A 77 -0.34 4.26 -8.47
CA ARG A 77 1.01 4.77 -8.74
C ARG A 77 1.25 6.09 -8.02
N ALA A 78 0.27 7.00 -8.05
CA ALA A 78 0.38 8.29 -7.38
C ALA A 78 0.47 8.13 -5.86
N LEU A 79 -0.29 7.19 -5.27
CA LEU A 79 -0.21 6.90 -3.84
C LEU A 79 1.16 6.36 -3.46
N LEU A 80 1.73 5.44 -4.26
CA LEU A 80 3.07 4.92 -4.01
C LEU A 80 4.12 6.03 -4.07
N ARG A 81 4.06 6.89 -5.08
CA ARG A 81 4.99 8.00 -5.21
C ARG A 81 4.87 9.00 -4.05
N ALA A 82 3.66 9.22 -3.57
CA ALA A 82 3.44 10.10 -2.42
C ALA A 82 4.11 9.56 -1.15
N VAL A 83 4.08 8.24 -0.94
CA VAL A 83 4.78 7.62 0.18
C VAL A 83 6.29 7.76 0.01
N ILE A 84 6.80 7.50 -1.18
CA ILE A 84 8.24 7.63 -1.48
C ILE A 84 8.70 9.06 -1.22
N ASP A 85 7.94 10.06 -1.67
CA ASP A 85 8.30 11.47 -1.52
C ASP A 85 8.34 11.91 -0.05
N ARG A 86 7.60 11.24 0.81
CA ARG A 86 7.54 11.56 2.23
C ARG A 86 8.51 10.75 3.09
N ALA A 87 9.17 9.74 2.52
CA ALA A 87 10.10 8.89 3.28
C ALA A 87 11.40 9.64 3.55
N GLU A 88 12.01 9.33 4.70
CA GLU A 88 13.25 9.97 5.11
C GLU A 88 14.43 9.55 4.23
N PRO A 89 15.37 10.45 3.93
CA PRO A 89 16.58 10.10 3.20
C PRO A 89 17.35 8.97 3.88
N GLY A 90 17.88 8.05 3.08
CA GLY A 90 18.69 6.94 3.59
C GLY A 90 17.89 5.76 4.14
N THR A 91 16.58 5.81 4.05
CA THR A 91 15.70 4.70 4.48
C THR A 91 15.18 3.94 3.27
N ARG A 92 14.30 2.97 3.50
CA ARG A 92 13.67 2.21 2.41
C ARG A 92 12.18 2.08 2.65
N VAL A 93 11.44 1.93 1.55
CA VAL A 93 10.01 1.59 1.57
C VAL A 93 9.90 0.14 1.14
N THR A 94 9.24 -0.69 1.95
CA THR A 94 9.10 -2.12 1.67
C THR A 94 7.63 -2.52 1.56
N LEU A 95 7.38 -3.61 0.86
CA LEU A 95 6.04 -4.21 0.78
C LEU A 95 6.17 -5.70 0.48
N VAL A 96 5.10 -6.44 0.75
CA VAL A 96 5.02 -7.87 0.50
C VAL A 96 3.83 -8.13 -0.44
N VAL A 97 4.03 -8.97 -1.45
CA VAL A 97 2.99 -9.30 -2.41
C VAL A 97 3.08 -10.78 -2.78
N ALA A 98 1.93 -11.40 -3.09
CA ALA A 98 1.91 -12.78 -3.56
C ALA A 98 2.69 -12.90 -4.88
N VAL A 99 3.48 -13.97 -5.01
CA VAL A 99 4.37 -14.15 -6.17
C VAL A 99 3.61 -14.22 -7.48
N ASP A 100 2.35 -14.69 -7.46
CA ASP A 100 1.51 -14.82 -8.66
C ASP A 100 0.62 -13.59 -8.91
N ASN A 101 0.71 -12.54 -8.10
CA ASN A 101 -0.05 -11.31 -8.32
C ASN A 101 0.67 -10.44 -9.35
N SER A 102 0.59 -10.82 -10.62
CA SER A 102 1.30 -10.14 -11.70
C SER A 102 0.93 -8.67 -11.87
N PRO A 103 -0.34 -8.27 -11.80
CA PRO A 103 -0.66 -6.85 -11.92
C PRO A 103 -0.02 -5.99 -10.84
N ALA A 104 -0.03 -6.44 -9.59
CA ALA A 104 0.59 -5.70 -8.50
C ALA A 104 2.11 -5.63 -8.67
N ARG A 105 2.73 -6.76 -9.01
CA ARG A 105 4.18 -6.81 -9.23
C ARG A 105 4.61 -5.87 -10.34
N SER A 106 3.86 -5.85 -11.45
CA SER A 106 4.14 -4.94 -12.56
C SER A 106 4.06 -3.47 -12.14
N LEU A 107 3.05 -3.14 -11.32
CA LEU A 107 2.90 -1.79 -10.80
C LEU A 107 4.13 -1.38 -9.96
N TYR A 108 4.52 -2.22 -9.01
CA TYR A 108 5.64 -1.90 -8.10
C TYR A 108 6.94 -1.76 -8.89
N GLU A 109 7.21 -2.68 -9.81
CA GLU A 109 8.41 -2.62 -10.65
C GLU A 109 8.43 -1.37 -11.53
N SER A 110 7.28 -0.96 -12.06
CA SER A 110 7.20 0.23 -12.90
C SER A 110 7.45 1.52 -12.11
N VAL A 111 7.19 1.52 -10.82
CA VAL A 111 7.49 2.68 -9.94
C VAL A 111 8.97 2.72 -9.57
N GLY A 112 9.64 1.58 -9.57
CA GLY A 112 11.07 1.49 -9.25
C GLY A 112 11.40 0.59 -8.08
N PHE A 113 10.43 -0.16 -7.56
CA PHE A 113 10.69 -1.16 -6.53
C PHE A 113 11.42 -2.35 -7.13
N ASN A 114 12.29 -2.97 -6.33
CA ASN A 114 13.03 -4.16 -6.72
C ASN A 114 12.77 -5.28 -5.71
N THR A 115 12.81 -6.53 -6.20
CA THR A 115 12.68 -7.69 -5.31
C THR A 115 13.94 -7.82 -4.47
N VAL A 116 13.77 -8.05 -3.18
CA VAL A 116 14.90 -8.21 -2.25
C VAL A 116 14.85 -9.53 -1.50
N GLU A 117 13.71 -10.20 -1.46
CA GLU A 117 13.56 -11.47 -0.73
C GLU A 117 12.36 -12.23 -1.27
N ARG A 118 12.43 -13.57 -1.20
CA ARG A 118 11.27 -14.43 -1.45
C ARG A 118 10.95 -15.15 -0.13
N ARG A 119 9.66 -15.20 0.23
CA ARG A 119 9.18 -15.87 1.44
C ARG A 119 8.30 -17.05 1.07
N PRO A 120 8.85 -18.27 0.95
CA PRO A 120 8.05 -19.46 0.63
C PRO A 120 7.05 -19.74 1.74
N GLY A 121 5.83 -20.15 1.34
CA GLY A 121 4.79 -20.55 2.28
C GLY A 121 4.14 -19.41 3.06
N PHE A 122 4.37 -18.17 2.67
CA PHE A 122 3.85 -17.00 3.39
C PHE A 122 2.32 -16.98 3.45
N TYR A 123 1.65 -17.45 2.37
CA TYR A 123 0.19 -17.45 2.26
C TYR A 123 -0.38 -18.88 2.35
N ALA A 124 0.28 -19.79 3.06
CA ALA A 124 -0.11 -21.21 3.08
C ALA A 124 -1.55 -21.46 3.55
N ASP A 125 -2.11 -20.58 4.36
CA ASP A 125 -3.47 -20.70 4.88
C ASP A 125 -4.52 -19.97 4.03
N ASP A 126 -4.13 -19.39 2.88
CA ASP A 126 -5.03 -18.62 2.03
C ASP A 126 -5.45 -19.46 0.81
N PRO A 127 -6.69 -19.99 0.78
CA PRO A 127 -7.15 -20.83 -0.32
C PRO A 127 -7.16 -20.06 -1.65
N GLY A 128 -6.60 -20.65 -2.69
CA GLY A 128 -6.62 -20.08 -4.04
C GLY A 128 -5.50 -19.12 -4.35
N ALA A 129 -4.63 -18.78 -3.37
CA ALA A 129 -3.46 -17.97 -3.61
C ALA A 129 -2.20 -18.84 -3.69
N SER A 130 -1.14 -18.31 -4.31
CA SER A 130 0.17 -18.95 -4.22
C SER A 130 0.66 -18.87 -2.78
N ASP A 131 1.33 -19.93 -2.32
CA ASP A 131 1.89 -19.95 -0.95
C ASP A 131 3.03 -18.97 -0.77
N ASP A 132 3.68 -18.56 -1.86
CA ASP A 132 4.91 -17.75 -1.77
C ASP A 132 4.62 -16.28 -1.88
N ALA A 133 5.44 -15.49 -1.19
CA ALA A 133 5.42 -14.02 -1.28
C ALA A 133 6.77 -13.50 -1.76
N VAL A 134 6.75 -12.30 -2.28
CA VAL A 134 7.95 -11.56 -2.69
C VAL A 134 7.99 -10.26 -1.92
N VAL A 135 9.15 -9.93 -1.35
CA VAL A 135 9.36 -8.64 -0.70
C VAL A 135 10.00 -7.70 -1.71
N TYR A 136 9.41 -6.53 -1.86
CA TYR A 136 9.92 -5.44 -2.69
C TYR A 136 10.44 -4.33 -1.82
N ALA A 137 11.46 -3.63 -2.28
CA ALA A 137 11.99 -2.46 -1.60
C ALA A 137 12.32 -1.35 -2.60
N TYR A 138 12.13 -0.12 -2.14
CA TYR A 138 12.54 1.08 -2.85
C TYR A 138 13.52 1.82 -1.92
N GLU A 139 14.74 2.02 -2.39
CA GLU A 139 15.77 2.70 -1.61
C GLU A 139 15.62 4.22 -1.75
N ILE A 140 15.51 4.92 -0.63
CA ILE A 140 15.49 6.38 -0.62
C ILE A 140 16.92 6.89 -0.54
N GLU A 141 17.32 7.71 -1.50
CA GLU A 141 18.70 8.20 -1.55
C GLU A 141 19.02 9.07 -0.35
N SER A 142 20.26 8.99 0.10
CA SER A 142 20.79 9.87 1.13
C SER A 142 21.21 11.19 0.52
N ASP A 143 20.97 12.27 1.20
CA ASP A 143 21.44 13.60 0.77
C ASP A 143 22.92 13.82 1.10
#